data_0ce3bc2b36ae957b499f0e9c43c56e2a
#
_entry.id   0ce3bc2b36ae957b499f0e9c43c56e2a
#
_cell.length_a   1.000
_cell.length_b   1.000
_cell.length_c   1.000
_cell.angle_alpha   90.00
_cell.angle_beta   90.00
_cell.angle_gamma   90.00
#
_symmetry.space_group_name_H-M   'P 1'
#
loop_
_entity.id
_entity.type
_entity.pdbx_description
1 polymer ?
#
loop_
_entity_poly.entity_id
_entity_poly.type
_entity_poly.pdbx_seq_one_letter_code
_entity_poly.pdbx_strand_id
1 'polypeptide(L)'
;MPAYVIVDLQELIDADKLNAYRPHGAAAVKKYGGRYIARGGETASLEGGWTSQRITILEFDSLDQARAWYDSPEYAAARKIREGASRTRILAVEGVA
;
A
#
# COMPACT_ATOMS: atom_id res chain seq x y z
N MET A 1 -5.97 12.58 13.97
CA MET A 1 -4.54 12.46 13.64
C MET A 1 -4.39 11.64 12.37
N PRO A 2 -3.57 12.06 11.43
CA PRO A 2 -3.39 11.30 10.21
C PRO A 2 -2.77 9.94 10.50
N ALA A 3 -2.92 9.03 9.54
CA ALA A 3 -2.26 7.74 9.59
C ALA A 3 -1.57 7.49 8.26
N TYR A 4 -0.46 6.80 8.32
CA TYR A 4 0.34 6.47 7.14
C TYR A 4 0.37 4.97 6.96
N VAL A 5 0.18 4.53 5.72
CA VAL A 5 0.26 3.11 5.37
C VAL A 5 1.50 2.93 4.50
N ILE A 6 2.39 2.06 4.94
CA ILE A 6 3.63 1.77 4.23
C ILE A 6 3.44 0.41 3.55
N VAL A 7 3.51 0.42 2.23
CA VAL A 7 3.41 -0.79 1.41
C VAL A 7 4.80 -1.13 0.90
N ASP A 8 5.33 -2.25 1.36
CA ASP A 8 6.69 -2.69 1.06
C ASP A 8 6.63 -3.93 0.17
N LEU A 9 6.90 -3.73 -1.12
CA LEU A 9 6.97 -4.83 -2.10
C LEU A 9 8.36 -5.43 -2.03
N GLN A 10 8.48 -6.60 -1.42
CA GLN A 10 9.76 -7.29 -1.25
C GLN A 10 10.15 -8.12 -2.47
N GLU A 11 9.19 -8.78 -3.10
CA GLU A 11 9.44 -9.63 -4.24
C GLU A 11 8.29 -9.54 -5.23
N LEU A 12 8.61 -9.30 -6.51
CA LEU A 12 7.64 -9.32 -7.60
C LEU A 12 7.68 -10.72 -8.24
N ILE A 13 6.54 -11.41 -8.23
CA ILE A 13 6.42 -12.78 -8.74
C ILE A 13 5.70 -12.78 -10.09
N ASP A 14 4.59 -12.05 -10.20
CA ASP A 14 3.76 -11.99 -11.41
C ASP A 14 3.38 -10.53 -11.72
N ALA A 15 4.11 -9.94 -12.65
CA ALA A 15 3.92 -8.54 -13.02
C ALA A 15 2.55 -8.28 -13.64
N ASP A 16 2.02 -9.24 -14.40
CA ASP A 16 0.73 -9.07 -15.08
C ASP A 16 -0.41 -8.98 -14.06
N LYS A 17 -0.41 -9.83 -13.04
CA LYS A 17 -1.40 -9.77 -11.97
C LYS A 17 -1.31 -8.47 -11.19
N LEU A 18 -0.09 -8.02 -10.90
CA LEU A 18 0.10 -6.77 -10.17
C LEU A 18 -0.38 -5.58 -10.99
N ASN A 19 -0.11 -5.58 -12.30
CA ASN A 19 -0.59 -4.53 -13.20
C ASN A 19 -2.12 -4.52 -13.28
N ALA A 20 -2.75 -5.69 -13.29
CA ALA A 20 -4.22 -5.79 -13.28
C ALA A 20 -4.80 -5.26 -11.96
N TYR A 21 -4.10 -5.46 -10.85
CA TYR A 21 -4.51 -4.99 -9.53
C TYR A 21 -4.49 -3.45 -9.41
N ARG A 22 -3.50 -2.79 -9.98
CA ARG A 22 -3.22 -1.37 -9.73
C ARG A 22 -4.43 -0.43 -9.86
N PRO A 23 -5.24 -0.47 -10.94
CA PRO A 23 -6.39 0.43 -11.04
C PRO A 23 -7.44 0.15 -9.96
N HIS A 24 -7.62 -1.12 -9.57
CA HIS A 24 -8.57 -1.50 -8.53
C HIS A 24 -8.10 -1.05 -7.15
N GLY A 25 -6.81 -1.21 -6.88
CA GLY A 25 -6.21 -0.75 -5.63
C GLY A 25 -6.31 0.76 -5.49
N ALA A 26 -5.98 1.50 -6.54
CA ALA A 26 -6.05 2.96 -6.53
C ALA A 26 -7.49 3.46 -6.34
N ALA A 27 -8.47 2.81 -6.97
CA ALA A 27 -9.87 3.17 -6.81
C ALA A 27 -10.34 2.98 -5.37
N ALA A 28 -9.93 1.89 -4.72
CA ALA A 28 -10.28 1.63 -3.32
C ALA A 28 -9.66 2.67 -2.39
N VAL A 29 -8.39 3.02 -2.61
CA VAL A 29 -7.72 4.07 -1.83
C VAL A 29 -8.49 5.38 -1.92
N LYS A 30 -8.84 5.80 -3.12
CA LYS A 30 -9.57 7.04 -3.36
C LYS A 30 -10.95 7.02 -2.69
N LYS A 31 -11.66 5.91 -2.80
CA LYS A 31 -13.00 5.78 -2.21
C LYS A 31 -13.00 5.99 -0.70
N TYR A 32 -11.96 5.54 -0.02
CA TYR A 32 -11.85 5.64 1.44
C TYR A 32 -11.03 6.85 1.89
N GLY A 33 -10.81 7.82 1.01
CA GLY A 33 -10.18 9.09 1.36
C GLY A 33 -8.67 9.04 1.52
N GLY A 34 -8.03 8.01 0.99
CA GLY A 34 -6.58 7.89 1.02
C GLY A 34 -5.90 8.72 -0.06
N ARG A 35 -4.66 9.07 0.19
CA ARG A 35 -3.83 9.83 -0.73
C ARG A 35 -2.47 9.15 -0.88
N TYR A 36 -1.91 9.14 -2.08
CA TYR A 36 -0.54 8.68 -2.29
C TYR A 36 0.42 9.83 -1.97
N ILE A 37 1.35 9.59 -1.05
CA ILE A 37 2.39 10.57 -0.72
C ILE A 37 3.79 10.11 -1.12
N ALA A 38 3.97 8.82 -1.38
CA ALA A 38 5.13 8.26 -2.07
C ALA A 38 4.65 7.08 -2.89
N ARG A 39 5.11 6.97 -4.13
CA ARG A 39 4.61 5.91 -5.01
C ARG A 39 5.69 5.47 -5.98
N GLY A 40 6.50 4.51 -5.54
CA GLY A 40 7.53 3.92 -6.38
C GLY A 40 8.71 4.84 -6.67
N GLY A 41 8.98 5.82 -5.80
CA GLY A 41 10.14 6.67 -5.92
C GLY A 41 11.43 5.92 -5.57
N GLU A 42 12.56 6.54 -5.91
CA GLU A 42 13.87 5.99 -5.56
C GLU A 42 14.01 5.88 -4.04
N THR A 43 14.56 4.75 -3.58
CA THR A 43 14.80 4.52 -2.16
C THR A 43 16.30 4.44 -1.88
N ALA A 44 16.69 4.76 -0.65
CA ALA A 44 18.06 4.65 -0.20
C ALA A 44 18.05 3.99 1.19
N SER A 45 18.76 2.87 1.33
CA SER A 45 18.92 2.25 2.64
C SER A 45 19.98 3.03 3.43
N LEU A 46 19.57 3.62 4.54
CA LEU A 46 20.45 4.44 5.33
C LEU A 46 21.11 3.66 6.47
N GLU A 47 20.43 2.62 6.94
CA GLU A 47 20.91 1.81 8.05
C GLU A 47 20.16 0.48 8.09
N GLY A 48 20.85 -0.57 8.47
CA GLY A 48 20.22 -1.89 8.67
C GLY A 48 20.01 -2.72 7.41
N GLY A 49 20.42 -2.21 6.25
CA GLY A 49 20.35 -2.99 5.00
C GLY A 49 18.94 -3.31 4.53
N TRP A 50 17.94 -2.49 4.88
CA TRP A 50 16.58 -2.69 4.42
C TRP A 50 16.46 -2.24 2.96
N THR A 51 16.11 -3.19 2.09
CA THR A 51 15.87 -2.90 0.67
C THR A 51 14.45 -3.34 0.30
N SER A 52 13.90 -2.69 -0.73
CA SER A 52 12.56 -2.98 -1.22
C SER A 52 12.54 -2.82 -2.73
N GLN A 53 11.73 -3.62 -3.40
CA GLN A 53 11.50 -3.47 -4.83
C GLN A 53 10.70 -2.20 -5.12
N ARG A 54 9.80 -1.84 -4.20
CA ARG A 54 8.95 -0.66 -4.37
C ARG A 54 8.33 -0.30 -3.04
N ILE A 55 8.44 0.97 -2.65
CA ILE A 55 7.75 1.53 -1.49
C ILE A 55 6.62 2.43 -1.96
N THR A 56 5.45 2.22 -1.39
CA THR A 56 4.30 3.12 -1.56
C THR A 56 3.88 3.57 -0.17
N ILE A 57 3.65 4.86 0.00
CA ILE A 57 3.15 5.40 1.26
C ILE A 57 1.84 6.12 0.98
N LEU A 58 0.82 5.73 1.74
CA LEU A 58 -0.51 6.33 1.68
C LEU A 58 -0.74 7.14 2.94
N GLU A 59 -1.58 8.17 2.84
CA GLU A 59 -2.05 8.93 3.99
C GLU A 59 -3.56 8.82 4.07
N PHE A 60 -4.08 8.55 5.27
CA PHE A 60 -5.51 8.60 5.59
C PHE A 60 -5.71 9.58 6.73
N ASP A 61 -6.95 10.06 6.89
CA ASP A 61 -7.26 11.03 7.94
C ASP A 61 -7.11 10.47 9.34
N SER A 62 -7.23 9.14 9.49
CA SER A 62 -7.09 8.47 10.78
C SER A 62 -6.67 7.02 10.58
N LEU A 63 -6.19 6.40 11.66
CA LEU A 63 -5.87 4.97 11.65
C LEU A 63 -7.14 4.13 11.42
N ASP A 64 -8.28 4.56 12.00
CA ASP A 64 -9.55 3.86 11.78
C ASP A 64 -9.95 3.91 10.30
N GLN A 65 -9.71 5.02 9.63
CA GLN A 65 -9.99 5.15 8.20
C GLN A 65 -9.08 4.22 7.38
N ALA A 66 -7.81 4.11 7.74
CA ALA A 66 -6.88 3.19 7.09
C ALA A 66 -7.34 1.73 7.26
N ARG A 67 -7.79 1.37 8.45
CA ARG A 67 -8.34 0.02 8.71
C ARG A 67 -9.59 -0.22 7.88
N ALA A 68 -10.50 0.77 7.82
CA ALA A 68 -11.73 0.66 7.03
C ALA A 68 -11.41 0.42 5.56
N TRP A 69 -10.41 1.11 5.01
CA TRP A 69 -9.95 0.89 3.65
C TRP A 69 -9.46 -0.55 3.46
N TYR A 70 -8.57 -1.01 4.34
CA TYR A 70 -7.96 -2.34 4.18
C TYR A 70 -9.01 -3.44 4.28
N ASP A 71 -9.97 -3.30 5.19
CA ASP A 71 -11.02 -4.30 5.44
C ASP A 71 -12.22 -4.15 4.52
N SER A 72 -12.22 -3.16 3.63
CA SER A 72 -13.35 -2.91 2.74
C SER A 72 -13.55 -4.03 1.73
N PRO A 73 -14.79 -4.24 1.26
CA PRO A 73 -15.04 -5.21 0.19
C PRO A 73 -14.34 -4.82 -1.11
N GLU A 74 -14.20 -3.53 -1.38
CA GLU A 74 -13.50 -3.04 -2.57
C GLU A 74 -12.03 -3.43 -2.55
N TYR A 75 -11.35 -3.22 -1.42
CA TYR A 75 -9.95 -3.58 -1.34
C TYR A 75 -9.74 -5.08 -1.24
N ALA A 76 -10.66 -5.80 -0.59
CA ALA A 76 -10.63 -7.27 -0.56
C ALA A 76 -10.70 -7.86 -1.98
N ALA A 77 -11.56 -7.29 -2.83
CA ALA A 77 -11.66 -7.70 -4.24
C ALA A 77 -10.36 -7.39 -4.99
N ALA A 78 -9.76 -6.21 -4.75
CA ALA A 78 -8.49 -5.84 -5.36
C ALA A 78 -7.37 -6.80 -4.94
N ARG A 79 -7.30 -7.16 -3.67
CA ARG A 79 -6.28 -8.09 -3.17
C ARG A 79 -6.37 -9.46 -3.83
N LYS A 80 -7.56 -9.93 -4.15
CA LYS A 80 -7.74 -11.19 -4.86
C LYS A 80 -7.09 -11.17 -6.25
N ILE A 81 -7.14 -10.04 -6.93
CA ILE A 81 -6.53 -9.89 -8.26
C ILE A 81 -5.03 -10.09 -8.18
N ARG A 82 -4.37 -9.60 -7.12
CA ARG A 82 -2.92 -9.70 -6.96
C ARG A 82 -2.47 -10.92 -6.15
N GLU A 83 -3.36 -11.82 -5.82
CA GLU A 83 -3.03 -13.00 -5.01
C GLU A 83 -1.93 -13.82 -5.70
N GLY A 84 -0.84 -14.09 -4.98
CA GLY A 84 0.30 -14.81 -5.53
C GLY A 84 1.21 -13.97 -6.43
N ALA A 85 0.89 -12.69 -6.66
CA ALA A 85 1.67 -11.83 -7.57
C ALA A 85 2.95 -11.29 -6.95
N SER A 86 3.01 -11.21 -5.62
CA SER A 86 4.14 -10.59 -4.94
C SER A 86 4.22 -11.03 -3.49
N ARG A 87 5.39 -10.80 -2.89
CA ARG A 87 5.56 -10.87 -1.44
C ARG A 87 5.62 -9.43 -0.94
N THR A 88 4.56 -9.01 -0.27
CA THR A 88 4.36 -7.62 0.16
C THR A 88 4.04 -7.56 1.64
N ARG A 89 4.58 -6.57 2.33
CA ARG A 89 4.25 -6.27 3.73
C ARG A 89 3.60 -4.90 3.78
N ILE A 90 2.54 -4.80 4.58
CA ILE A 90 1.79 -3.55 4.73
C ILE A 90 1.65 -3.24 6.22
N LEU A 91 2.03 -2.03 6.61
CA LEU A 91 1.98 -1.58 7.99
C LEU A 91 1.36 -0.18 8.04
N ALA A 92 0.45 0.03 8.97
CA ALA A 92 -0.13 1.34 9.21
C ALA A 92 0.40 1.89 10.54
N VAL A 93 0.70 3.19 10.56
CA VAL A 93 1.16 3.87 11.76
C VAL A 93 0.44 5.20 11.90
N GLU A 94 0.01 5.51 13.13
CA GLU A 94 -0.61 6.79 13.42
C GLU A 94 0.45 7.88 13.42
N GLY A 95 0.16 8.98 12.74
CA GLY A 95 1.07 10.10 12.63
C GLY A 95 0.98 11.03 13.84
N VAL A 96 1.86 12.01 13.86
CA VAL A 96 1.80 13.08 14.87
C VAL A 96 0.74 14.10 14.48
N ALA A 97 0.20 14.78 15.48
CA ALA A 97 -0.85 15.77 15.26
C ALA A 97 -0.33 17.02 14.52
#